data_97b9c0d3ef398d815b7302babc3bf084
#
_entry.id   97b9c0d3ef398d815b7302babc3bf084
#
_cell.length_a   1.000
_cell.length_b   1.000
_cell.length_c   1.000
_cell.angle_alpha   90.00
_cell.angle_beta   90.00
_cell.angle_gamma   90.00
#
_symmetry.space_group_name_H-M   'P 1'
#
loop_
_entity.id
_entity.type
_entity.pdbx_description
1 polymer ?
#
loop_
_entity_poly.entity_id
_entity_poly.type
_entity_poly.pdbx_seq_one_letter_code
_entity_poly.pdbx_strand_id
1 'polypeptide(L)'
;MYLSMSIFAANIQYFYQLFFSFIKKHYLCSQICVFTLKMASRTIKEINRGVASLLFGMCLTICSAENNGISFKPDKTIVILYENDVHCDIDGYAKLAGLRDAIAASDTAYVGITSSGDFLNGSLAGTVSTGQYIVDIMRNVGYDAVTLGNHEFDFKGPRMTELLPQIKAPIICANFFEAGAKRPYYPSCIIKTYGQKRIGYVGVCTPSSMQDEYYAFFDKDGNKLYDLHPDDVVTLVQQSVDSVRHAGADYVVLLSHLGELDLGKAINSHTLINNIRGVDVVLDGHTHSVIPHDMVPDLDGKKIPVTQTGTQFANIGKLVITKDGNLSTSLIPIEDITYTSQQVTATTDNIRQLMASATNEVIGNSAFELTIYDTQGDILVRKGETNLGNLCADALRECFHTDIALINGGGIRNNIHAGNITLGDAINTIPFYDLMCKIEATGETILNMLKKCTGKYPQEDGSFPQVAGLKFTLHANNHSITDVQVLNRETSQYEDLQADKKYTIGVSDYYNSGGFYDTLKGATLLEQTDIIAYTALANYIKNTLGGNVSAYRNAQGRIKIIDN
;
A
#
# COMPACT_ATOMS: atom_id res chain seq x y z
N MET A 1 71.23 7.41 -14.15
CA MET A 1 70.23 8.47 -14.04
C MET A 1 69.24 8.51 -15.23
N TYR A 2 69.64 8.16 -16.45
CA TYR A 2 68.76 8.14 -17.63
C TYR A 2 67.76 6.96 -17.66
N LEU A 3 68.07 5.81 -17.06
CA LEU A 3 67.20 4.63 -17.05
C LEU A 3 65.99 4.78 -16.06
N SER A 4 66.13 5.60 -15.02
CA SER A 4 65.06 5.84 -14.05
C SER A 4 64.00 6.83 -14.56
N MET A 5 64.36 7.74 -15.45
CA MET A 5 63.41 8.71 -16.04
C MET A 5 62.52 8.11 -17.13
N SER A 6 63.03 7.14 -17.91
CA SER A 6 62.24 6.45 -18.94
C SER A 6 61.20 5.49 -18.34
N ILE A 7 61.52 4.81 -17.23
CA ILE A 7 60.56 3.96 -16.50
C ILE A 7 59.47 4.82 -15.83
N PHE A 8 59.84 6.00 -15.35
CA PHE A 8 58.91 6.94 -14.76
C PHE A 8 57.91 7.54 -15.79
N ALA A 9 58.43 7.91 -16.99
CA ALA A 9 57.60 8.41 -18.09
C ALA A 9 56.63 7.33 -18.64
N ALA A 10 57.11 6.07 -18.79
CA ALA A 10 56.28 4.95 -19.24
C ALA A 10 55.17 4.61 -18.23
N ASN A 11 55.43 4.69 -16.94
CA ASN A 11 54.44 4.46 -15.88
C ASN A 11 53.38 5.57 -15.82
N ILE A 12 53.78 6.81 -16.09
CA ILE A 12 52.82 7.94 -16.18
C ILE A 12 51.92 7.78 -17.40
N GLN A 13 52.45 7.37 -18.55
CA GLN A 13 51.65 7.19 -19.77
C GLN A 13 50.70 5.98 -19.66
N TYR A 14 51.13 4.91 -19.00
CA TYR A 14 50.27 3.75 -18.71
C TYR A 14 49.17 4.09 -17.70
N PHE A 15 49.47 4.91 -16.69
CA PHE A 15 48.51 5.43 -15.73
C PHE A 15 47.47 6.33 -16.41
N TYR A 16 47.88 7.20 -17.35
CA TYR A 16 46.98 8.03 -18.14
C TYR A 16 46.04 7.20 -19.02
N GLN A 17 46.52 6.16 -19.68
CA GLN A 17 45.69 5.28 -20.50
C GLN A 17 44.68 4.47 -19.66
N LEU A 18 45.11 3.96 -18.50
CA LEU A 18 44.21 3.30 -17.55
C LEU A 18 43.16 4.26 -16.97
N PHE A 19 43.54 5.49 -16.62
CA PHE A 19 42.67 6.51 -16.07
C PHE A 19 41.61 6.96 -17.08
N PHE A 20 42.00 7.23 -18.32
CA PHE A 20 41.06 7.58 -19.38
C PHE A 20 40.17 6.40 -19.85
N SER A 21 40.66 5.19 -19.80
CA SER A 21 39.87 3.97 -20.07
C SER A 21 38.83 3.73 -18.95
N PHE A 22 39.19 4.04 -17.71
CA PHE A 22 38.30 3.91 -16.54
C PHE A 22 37.19 4.98 -16.54
N ILE A 23 37.51 6.22 -16.88
CA ILE A 23 36.55 7.32 -17.00
C ILE A 23 35.54 7.06 -18.13
N LYS A 24 35.94 6.43 -19.23
CA LYS A 24 35.00 6.08 -20.31
C LYS A 24 34.06 4.92 -20.00
N LYS A 25 34.31 4.14 -18.98
CA LYS A 25 33.57 2.91 -18.67
C LYS A 25 32.63 2.99 -17.45
N HIS A 26 32.80 3.94 -16.52
CA HIS A 26 32.01 3.95 -15.28
C HIS A 26 31.74 5.37 -14.78
N TYR A 27 30.45 5.74 -14.78
CA TYR A 27 29.89 6.88 -14.06
C TYR A 27 29.92 6.62 -12.54
N LEU A 28 30.93 7.09 -11.82
CA LEU A 28 30.94 7.07 -10.33
C LEU A 28 31.85 8.20 -9.81
N CYS A 29 31.31 9.42 -9.72
CA CYS A 29 32.08 10.60 -9.29
C CYS A 29 32.42 10.62 -7.79
N SER A 30 31.59 10.10 -6.90
CA SER A 30 31.80 10.21 -5.44
C SER A 30 32.76 9.17 -4.84
N GLN A 31 32.80 7.97 -5.38
CA GLN A 31 33.74 6.92 -4.89
C GLN A 31 35.18 7.12 -5.38
N ILE A 32 35.36 7.76 -6.53
CA ILE A 32 36.69 8.06 -7.08
C ILE A 32 37.43 9.08 -6.22
N CYS A 33 36.74 10.11 -5.67
CA CYS A 33 37.36 11.08 -4.77
C CYS A 33 37.89 10.44 -3.48
N VAL A 34 37.16 9.52 -2.88
CA VAL A 34 37.56 8.86 -1.62
C VAL A 34 38.72 7.86 -1.87
N PHE A 35 38.72 7.18 -3.01
CA PHE A 35 39.80 6.23 -3.36
C PHE A 35 41.07 6.96 -3.73
N THR A 36 41.00 8.07 -4.46
CA THR A 36 42.16 8.91 -4.84
C THR A 36 42.78 9.56 -3.62
N LEU A 37 41.98 10.04 -2.64
CA LEU A 37 42.47 10.57 -1.37
C LEU A 37 43.15 9.49 -0.49
N LYS A 38 42.69 8.25 -0.47
CA LYS A 38 43.32 7.15 0.26
C LYS A 38 44.62 6.68 -0.40
N MET A 39 44.72 6.68 -1.72
CA MET A 39 45.96 6.36 -2.43
C MET A 39 46.97 7.51 -2.33
N ALA A 40 46.56 8.76 -2.46
CA ALA A 40 47.41 9.94 -2.29
C ALA A 40 48.04 9.97 -0.89
N SER A 41 47.32 9.61 0.17
CA SER A 41 47.87 9.60 1.55
C SER A 41 48.95 8.54 1.80
N ARG A 42 49.09 7.51 0.96
CA ARG A 42 50.16 6.51 1.05
C ARG A 42 51.39 6.87 0.22
N THR A 43 51.24 7.70 -0.84
CA THR A 43 52.32 8.04 -1.78
C THR A 43 52.96 9.42 -1.52
N ILE A 44 52.31 10.29 -0.70
CA ILE A 44 52.71 11.67 -0.40
C ILE A 44 53.98 11.75 0.50
N LYS A 45 54.57 10.64 0.94
CA LYS A 45 55.82 10.73 1.68
C LYS A 45 57.04 11.06 0.81
N GLU A 46 56.92 11.08 -0.52
CA GLU A 46 58.08 11.26 -1.43
C GLU A 46 57.88 12.28 -2.59
N ILE A 47 56.80 13.07 -2.65
CA ILE A 47 56.58 14.01 -3.76
C ILE A 47 56.60 15.47 -3.28
N ASN A 48 57.40 16.29 -3.98
CA ASN A 48 57.68 17.69 -3.72
C ASN A 48 56.36 18.54 -3.72
N ARG A 49 56.15 19.39 -2.71
CA ARG A 49 54.97 20.18 -2.43
C ARG A 49 54.37 20.96 -3.61
N GLY A 50 55.15 21.26 -4.66
CA GLY A 50 54.70 22.00 -5.84
C GLY A 50 53.75 21.22 -6.75
N VAL A 51 53.91 19.89 -6.90
CA VAL A 51 53.08 19.05 -7.77
C VAL A 51 51.77 18.72 -7.11
N ALA A 52 51.74 18.59 -5.77
CA ALA A 52 50.51 18.36 -5.01
C ALA A 52 49.56 19.56 -5.04
N SER A 53 50.12 20.80 -5.03
CA SER A 53 49.31 22.03 -5.14
C SER A 53 48.70 22.23 -6.53
N LEU A 54 49.40 21.81 -7.60
CA LEU A 54 48.90 21.87 -8.97
C LEU A 54 47.76 20.86 -9.22
N LEU A 55 47.87 19.65 -8.67
CA LEU A 55 46.82 18.61 -8.78
C LEU A 55 45.59 18.97 -7.93
N PHE A 56 45.78 19.58 -6.76
CA PHE A 56 44.71 20.04 -5.90
C PHE A 56 43.99 21.26 -6.51
N GLY A 57 44.71 22.18 -7.15
CA GLY A 57 44.15 23.31 -7.89
C GLY A 57 43.35 22.88 -9.12
N MET A 58 43.78 21.86 -9.86
CA MET A 58 43.07 21.29 -10.99
C MET A 58 41.79 20.53 -10.58
N CYS A 59 41.81 19.81 -9.46
CA CYS A 59 40.57 19.19 -8.93
C CYS A 59 39.56 20.22 -8.44
N LEU A 60 39.99 21.30 -7.80
CA LEU A 60 39.10 22.37 -7.36
C LEU A 60 38.48 23.18 -8.52
N THR A 61 39.23 23.41 -9.61
CA THR A 61 38.71 24.08 -10.80
C THR A 61 37.76 23.20 -11.60
N ILE A 62 37.88 21.87 -11.58
CA ILE A 62 36.91 20.95 -12.21
C ILE A 62 35.63 20.86 -11.37
N CYS A 63 35.73 20.88 -10.03
CA CYS A 63 34.55 20.89 -9.14
C CYS A 63 33.86 22.27 -9.07
N SER A 64 34.55 23.39 -9.32
CA SER A 64 33.94 24.74 -9.28
C SER A 64 33.40 25.20 -10.64
N ALA A 65 33.65 24.50 -11.73
CA ALA A 65 33.10 24.83 -13.06
C ALA A 65 31.66 24.32 -13.27
N GLU A 66 31.11 23.51 -12.35
CA GLU A 66 29.74 22.97 -12.47
C GLU A 66 28.65 23.78 -11.74
N ASN A 67 28.98 24.91 -11.10
CA ASN A 67 28.00 25.72 -10.36
C ASN A 67 27.69 27.09 -11.00
N ASN A 68 27.72 27.18 -12.31
CA ASN A 68 27.01 28.27 -13.00
C ASN A 68 25.62 27.77 -13.32
N GLY A 69 24.60 28.32 -12.63
CA GLY A 69 23.18 27.96 -12.71
C GLY A 69 22.56 28.12 -14.11
N ILE A 70 23.01 27.30 -15.06
CA ILE A 70 22.33 27.11 -16.34
C ILE A 70 21.26 26.06 -16.08
N SER A 71 20.03 26.52 -15.84
CA SER A 71 18.85 25.65 -15.86
C SER A 71 18.66 25.12 -17.28
N PHE A 72 19.19 23.93 -17.54
CA PHE A 72 18.93 23.27 -18.84
C PHE A 72 17.49 22.75 -18.82
N LYS A 73 16.67 23.28 -19.74
CA LYS A 73 15.37 22.68 -20.06
C LYS A 73 15.60 21.26 -20.60
N PRO A 74 14.73 20.30 -20.31
CA PRO A 74 14.87 18.95 -20.86
C PRO A 74 14.84 19.04 -22.42
N ASP A 75 15.73 18.31 -23.06
CA ASP A 75 15.78 18.20 -24.51
C ASP A 75 14.56 17.47 -25.08
N LYS A 76 13.93 16.59 -24.28
CA LYS A 76 12.66 15.91 -24.55
C LYS A 76 11.66 16.16 -23.42
N THR A 77 10.40 15.95 -23.71
CA THR A 77 9.35 15.87 -22.70
C THR A 77 9.67 14.70 -21.74
N ILE A 78 9.38 14.86 -20.46
CA ILE A 78 9.43 13.77 -19.48
C ILE A 78 7.99 13.37 -19.15
N VAL A 79 7.70 12.09 -19.21
CA VAL A 79 6.42 11.49 -18.85
C VAL A 79 6.65 10.51 -17.72
N ILE A 80 5.99 10.71 -16.58
CA ILE A 80 5.95 9.74 -15.50
C ILE A 80 4.54 9.18 -15.47
N LEU A 81 4.41 7.89 -15.78
CA LEU A 81 3.18 7.13 -15.55
C LEU A 81 3.15 6.72 -14.09
N TYR A 82 1.97 6.74 -13.48
CA TYR A 82 1.84 6.35 -12.08
C TYR A 82 0.53 5.64 -11.79
N GLU A 83 0.53 4.86 -10.74
CA GLU A 83 -0.63 4.21 -10.17
C GLU A 83 -0.58 4.25 -8.64
N ASN A 84 -1.73 4.01 -8.02
CA ASN A 84 -1.94 3.82 -6.59
C ASN A 84 -3.11 2.85 -6.37
N ASP A 85 -3.14 2.19 -5.22
CA ASP A 85 -4.28 1.38 -4.75
C ASP A 85 -4.75 0.33 -5.78
N VAL A 86 -3.81 -0.33 -6.44
CA VAL A 86 -4.15 -1.35 -7.46
C VAL A 86 -4.68 -2.64 -6.84
N HIS A 87 -4.45 -2.87 -5.55
CA HIS A 87 -5.04 -3.96 -4.77
C HIS A 87 -5.02 -5.32 -5.47
N CYS A 88 -3.86 -5.66 -6.02
CA CYS A 88 -3.64 -6.93 -6.74
C CYS A 88 -4.51 -7.13 -7.99
N ASP A 89 -5.07 -6.08 -8.59
CA ASP A 89 -5.59 -6.19 -9.94
C ASP A 89 -4.43 -6.46 -10.89
N ILE A 90 -4.41 -7.65 -11.49
CA ILE A 90 -3.32 -8.09 -12.36
C ILE A 90 -3.48 -7.64 -13.81
N ASP A 91 -4.67 -7.16 -14.19
CA ASP A 91 -5.01 -6.87 -15.60
C ASP A 91 -4.44 -5.54 -16.09
N GLY A 92 -4.32 -4.55 -15.22
CA GLY A 92 -3.83 -3.22 -15.57
C GLY A 92 -2.33 -3.14 -15.86
N TYR A 93 -1.52 -4.00 -15.26
CA TYR A 93 -0.05 -3.94 -15.38
C TYR A 93 0.46 -4.10 -16.81
N ALA A 94 -0.15 -5.00 -17.59
CA ALA A 94 0.24 -5.18 -18.99
C ALA A 94 -0.01 -3.94 -19.84
N LYS A 95 -1.10 -3.21 -19.57
CA LYS A 95 -1.45 -1.95 -20.23
C LYS A 95 -0.53 -0.81 -19.77
N LEU A 96 -0.22 -0.71 -18.49
CA LEU A 96 0.73 0.28 -17.95
C LEU A 96 2.11 0.14 -18.61
N ALA A 97 2.65 -1.08 -18.63
CA ALA A 97 3.94 -1.36 -19.26
C ALA A 97 3.89 -1.13 -20.78
N GLY A 98 2.80 -1.54 -21.45
CA GLY A 98 2.60 -1.33 -22.89
C GLY A 98 2.54 0.16 -23.27
N LEU A 99 1.86 0.97 -22.47
CA LEU A 99 1.80 2.43 -22.67
C LEU A 99 3.20 3.05 -22.50
N ARG A 100 3.96 2.65 -21.48
CA ARG A 100 5.36 3.07 -21.31
C ARG A 100 6.19 2.73 -22.55
N ASP A 101 6.09 1.50 -23.03
CA ASP A 101 6.87 1.02 -24.17
C ASP A 101 6.52 1.79 -25.45
N ALA A 102 5.23 2.11 -25.67
CA ALA A 102 4.78 2.92 -26.79
C ALA A 102 5.32 4.36 -26.73
N ILE A 103 5.33 4.99 -25.53
CA ILE A 103 5.91 6.33 -25.35
C ILE A 103 7.42 6.29 -25.59
N ALA A 104 8.12 5.30 -25.03
CA ALA A 104 9.56 5.14 -25.23
C ALA A 104 9.93 4.93 -26.71
N ALA A 105 9.16 4.11 -27.43
CA ALA A 105 9.39 3.82 -28.84
C ALA A 105 9.19 5.05 -29.74
N SER A 106 8.38 6.03 -29.34
CA SER A 106 8.17 7.27 -30.08
C SER A 106 9.41 8.17 -30.12
N ASP A 107 10.35 7.97 -29.21
CA ASP A 107 11.59 8.76 -28.99
C ASP A 107 11.36 10.27 -28.76
N THR A 108 10.12 10.67 -28.48
CA THR A 108 9.73 12.07 -28.24
C THR A 108 9.79 12.47 -26.76
N ALA A 109 9.80 11.48 -25.86
CA ALA A 109 9.81 11.68 -24.42
C ALA A 109 10.74 10.68 -23.71
N TYR A 110 11.27 11.08 -22.55
CA TYR A 110 11.74 10.16 -21.53
C TYR A 110 10.52 9.67 -20.74
N VAL A 111 10.47 8.39 -20.38
CA VAL A 111 9.34 7.82 -19.65
C VAL A 111 9.79 7.04 -18.43
N GLY A 112 9.08 7.21 -17.34
CA GLY A 112 9.24 6.45 -16.08
C GLY A 112 7.91 5.93 -15.58
N ILE A 113 7.95 5.02 -14.59
CA ILE A 113 6.77 4.49 -13.89
C ILE A 113 7.02 4.57 -12.39
N THR A 114 5.99 5.00 -11.63
CA THR A 114 6.01 5.00 -10.15
C THR A 114 4.74 4.43 -9.56
N SER A 115 4.83 3.91 -8.31
CA SER A 115 3.70 3.45 -7.51
C SER A 115 3.63 4.21 -6.20
N SER A 116 2.41 4.61 -5.83
CA SER A 116 2.12 5.25 -4.55
C SER A 116 1.54 4.27 -3.51
N GLY A 117 1.80 2.96 -3.65
CA GLY A 117 1.48 1.95 -2.64
C GLY A 117 0.12 1.25 -2.83
N ASP A 118 -0.17 0.34 -1.91
CA ASP A 118 -1.34 -0.55 -1.88
C ASP A 118 -1.43 -1.47 -3.10
N PHE A 119 -0.36 -2.23 -3.34
CA PHE A 119 -0.29 -3.19 -4.44
C PHE A 119 -0.24 -4.66 -4.00
N LEU A 120 0.20 -4.99 -2.74
CA LEU A 120 0.46 -6.38 -2.35
C LEU A 120 -0.79 -7.19 -2.02
N ASN A 121 -1.85 -6.57 -1.50
CA ASN A 121 -3.08 -7.26 -1.11
C ASN A 121 -4.35 -6.48 -1.51
N GLY A 122 -5.51 -7.16 -1.42
CA GLY A 122 -6.85 -6.63 -1.72
C GLY A 122 -7.63 -7.44 -2.74
N SER A 123 -7.02 -8.47 -3.34
CA SER A 123 -7.71 -9.44 -4.22
C SER A 123 -7.05 -10.83 -4.19
N LEU A 124 -7.68 -11.76 -4.92
CA LEU A 124 -7.30 -13.17 -4.98
C LEU A 124 -5.80 -13.39 -5.26
N ALA A 125 -5.19 -12.62 -6.16
CA ALA A 125 -3.79 -12.81 -6.55
C ALA A 125 -2.83 -12.55 -5.39
N GLY A 126 -3.07 -11.50 -4.61
CA GLY A 126 -2.31 -11.19 -3.39
C GLY A 126 -2.48 -12.26 -2.33
N THR A 127 -3.73 -12.58 -2.00
CA THR A 127 -4.06 -13.52 -0.91
C THR A 127 -3.53 -14.93 -1.17
N VAL A 128 -3.76 -15.50 -2.36
CA VAL A 128 -3.32 -16.87 -2.71
C VAL A 128 -1.80 -17.02 -2.69
N SER A 129 -1.07 -15.97 -3.09
CA SER A 129 0.38 -16.00 -3.17
C SER A 129 1.09 -15.33 -1.99
N THR A 130 0.32 -14.79 -1.03
CA THR A 130 0.86 -13.89 0.01
C THR A 130 1.77 -12.80 -0.59
N GLY A 131 1.25 -12.12 -1.65
CA GLY A 131 1.90 -11.02 -2.36
C GLY A 131 2.91 -11.42 -3.45
N GLN A 132 3.34 -12.67 -3.56
CA GLN A 132 4.42 -13.08 -4.49
C GLN A 132 4.07 -12.79 -5.96
N TYR A 133 2.84 -13.08 -6.39
CA TYR A 133 2.45 -12.90 -7.78
C TYR A 133 2.53 -11.44 -8.24
N ILE A 134 2.18 -10.52 -7.35
CA ILE A 134 2.22 -9.08 -7.65
C ILE A 134 3.66 -8.61 -7.83
N VAL A 135 4.55 -9.02 -6.93
CA VAL A 135 5.99 -8.73 -7.03
C VAL A 135 6.60 -9.26 -8.33
N ASP A 136 6.22 -10.47 -8.75
CA ASP A 136 6.67 -11.05 -10.02
C ASP A 136 6.19 -10.26 -11.24
N ILE A 137 4.98 -9.71 -11.20
CA ILE A 137 4.45 -8.82 -12.24
C ILE A 137 5.20 -7.47 -12.22
N MET A 138 5.27 -6.81 -11.06
CA MET A 138 5.89 -5.49 -10.91
C MET A 138 7.35 -5.49 -11.34
N ARG A 139 8.10 -6.58 -11.05
CA ARG A 139 9.48 -6.77 -11.53
C ARG A 139 9.59 -6.70 -13.05
N ASN A 140 8.60 -7.21 -13.78
CA ASN A 140 8.57 -7.19 -15.24
C ASN A 140 8.03 -5.87 -15.82
N VAL A 141 7.25 -5.12 -15.05
CA VAL A 141 6.82 -3.76 -15.40
C VAL A 141 8.01 -2.80 -15.36
N GLY A 142 8.86 -2.84 -14.34
CA GLY A 142 10.06 -2.01 -14.23
C GLY A 142 9.77 -0.60 -13.74
N TYR A 143 9.55 -0.47 -12.44
CA TYR A 143 9.32 0.81 -11.78
C TYR A 143 10.59 1.62 -11.53
N ASP A 144 10.49 2.94 -11.56
CA ASP A 144 11.57 3.88 -11.23
C ASP A 144 11.63 4.20 -9.72
N ALA A 145 10.47 4.22 -9.05
CA ALA A 145 10.32 4.36 -7.62
C ALA A 145 8.97 3.78 -7.15
N VAL A 146 8.94 3.23 -5.95
CA VAL A 146 7.75 2.67 -5.31
C VAL A 146 7.74 3.12 -3.85
N THR A 147 6.59 3.60 -3.34
CA THR A 147 6.40 3.82 -1.91
C THR A 147 5.51 2.76 -1.29
N LEU A 148 5.31 2.80 0.02
CA LEU A 148 4.47 1.88 0.77
C LEU A 148 3.08 2.49 0.97
N GLY A 149 2.03 1.68 0.85
CA GLY A 149 0.73 1.93 1.44
C GLY A 149 0.52 1.09 2.71
N ASN A 150 -0.71 1.06 3.24
CA ASN A 150 -1.00 0.25 4.42
C ASN A 150 -1.13 -1.25 4.09
N HIS A 151 -1.62 -1.60 2.90
CA HIS A 151 -1.79 -3.01 2.51
C HIS A 151 -0.49 -3.74 2.12
N GLU A 152 0.65 -3.06 2.09
CA GLU A 152 1.96 -3.72 2.05
C GLU A 152 2.25 -4.47 3.34
N PHE A 153 1.63 -4.10 4.46
CA PHE A 153 1.84 -4.70 5.78
C PHE A 153 0.91 -5.88 6.08
N ASP A 154 -0.11 -6.17 5.27
CA ASP A 154 -1.11 -7.23 5.50
C ASP A 154 -0.49 -8.62 5.73
N PHE A 155 0.59 -8.95 5.01
CA PHE A 155 1.30 -10.22 5.18
C PHE A 155 2.38 -10.15 6.27
N LYS A 156 2.35 -9.14 7.15
CA LYS A 156 3.27 -8.85 8.25
C LYS A 156 4.68 -8.42 7.80
N GLY A 157 5.39 -7.74 8.70
CA GLY A 157 6.69 -7.15 8.42
C GLY A 157 7.73 -8.09 7.79
N PRO A 158 7.95 -9.32 8.31
CA PRO A 158 8.92 -10.25 7.72
C PRO A 158 8.62 -10.60 6.27
N ARG A 159 7.34 -10.83 5.91
CA ARG A 159 6.97 -11.17 4.53
C ARG A 159 7.10 -9.97 3.60
N MET A 160 6.68 -8.79 4.04
CA MET A 160 6.87 -7.54 3.28
C MET A 160 8.37 -7.31 2.97
N THR A 161 9.24 -7.40 3.98
CA THR A 161 10.68 -7.16 3.80
C THR A 161 11.36 -8.21 2.91
N GLU A 162 10.83 -9.43 2.84
CA GLU A 162 11.25 -10.47 1.90
C GLU A 162 10.82 -10.16 0.46
N LEU A 163 9.60 -9.65 0.27
CA LEU A 163 8.97 -9.45 -1.05
C LEU A 163 9.49 -8.21 -1.76
N LEU A 164 9.50 -7.05 -1.10
CA LEU A 164 9.72 -5.76 -1.74
C LEU A 164 11.04 -5.65 -2.51
N PRO A 165 12.19 -6.20 -2.03
CA PRO A 165 13.43 -6.21 -2.80
C PRO A 165 13.36 -6.97 -4.12
N GLN A 166 12.41 -7.91 -4.26
CA GLN A 166 12.24 -8.72 -5.47
C GLN A 166 11.60 -7.94 -6.62
N ILE A 167 10.93 -6.81 -6.35
CA ILE A 167 10.40 -5.89 -7.39
C ILE A 167 11.54 -5.34 -8.25
N LYS A 168 12.77 -5.27 -7.70
CA LYS A 168 13.96 -4.70 -8.35
C LYS A 168 13.80 -3.23 -8.73
N ALA A 169 12.95 -2.51 -8.03
CA ALA A 169 12.80 -1.07 -8.06
C ALA A 169 13.25 -0.47 -6.73
N PRO A 170 13.67 0.79 -6.69
CA PRO A 170 13.88 1.49 -5.43
C PRO A 170 12.58 1.59 -4.63
N ILE A 171 12.57 1.02 -3.44
CA ILE A 171 11.51 1.24 -2.45
C ILE A 171 11.93 2.42 -1.62
N ILE A 172 11.05 3.42 -1.46
CA ILE A 172 11.33 4.65 -0.72
C ILE A 172 10.21 4.93 0.29
N CYS A 173 10.59 5.26 1.54
CA CYS A 173 9.62 5.68 2.56
C CYS A 173 10.34 6.48 3.65
N ALA A 174 9.95 7.73 3.84
CA ALA A 174 10.63 8.64 4.76
C ALA A 174 10.32 8.33 6.23
N ASN A 175 9.17 7.75 6.51
CA ASN A 175 8.66 7.55 7.87
C ASN A 175 8.57 6.09 8.33
N PHE A 176 9.07 5.11 7.57
CA PHE A 176 9.09 3.70 7.99
C PHE A 176 10.45 3.32 8.59
N PHE A 177 10.47 2.92 9.87
CA PHE A 177 11.67 2.60 10.65
C PHE A 177 11.55 1.23 11.32
N GLU A 178 12.67 0.56 11.54
CA GLU A 178 12.76 -0.47 12.56
C GLU A 178 12.67 0.19 13.94
N ALA A 179 12.02 -0.45 14.91
CA ALA A 179 11.81 0.13 16.23
C ALA A 179 13.14 0.55 16.89
N GLY A 180 13.21 1.81 17.31
CA GLY A 180 14.41 2.39 17.92
C GLY A 180 15.55 2.72 16.94
N ALA A 181 15.39 2.48 15.65
CA ALA A 181 16.38 2.86 14.63
C ALA A 181 16.41 4.40 14.45
N LYS A 182 17.58 4.92 14.05
CA LYS A 182 17.79 6.36 13.78
C LYS A 182 17.68 6.70 12.29
N ARG A 183 17.40 5.75 11.44
CA ARG A 183 17.30 5.92 9.99
C ARG A 183 16.10 5.13 9.49
N PRO A 184 15.41 5.63 8.44
CA PRO A 184 14.37 4.86 7.80
C PRO A 184 14.86 3.48 7.36
N TYR A 185 13.98 2.49 7.36
CA TYR A 185 14.25 1.12 6.92
C TYR A 185 14.62 1.09 5.43
N TYR A 186 13.86 1.78 4.60
CA TYR A 186 14.18 2.06 3.20
C TYR A 186 14.73 3.47 3.03
N PRO A 187 15.45 3.79 1.93
CA PRO A 187 15.78 5.17 1.62
C PRO A 187 14.55 6.07 1.67
N SER A 188 14.67 7.25 2.27
CA SER A 188 13.55 8.21 2.33
C SER A 188 13.25 8.84 0.95
N CYS A 189 14.27 8.89 0.09
CA CYS A 189 14.22 9.53 -1.22
C CYS A 189 15.30 9.00 -2.15
N ILE A 190 15.12 9.23 -3.46
CA ILE A 190 16.10 8.95 -4.52
C ILE A 190 16.10 10.06 -5.57
N ILE A 191 17.12 10.09 -6.43
CA ILE A 191 17.15 10.92 -7.63
C ILE A 191 17.29 10.03 -8.87
N LYS A 192 16.41 10.25 -9.84
CA LYS A 192 16.47 9.66 -11.19
C LYS A 192 16.78 10.73 -12.22
N THR A 193 17.54 10.37 -13.25
CA THR A 193 17.91 11.28 -14.33
C THR A 193 17.15 10.90 -15.60
N TYR A 194 16.46 11.87 -16.18
CA TYR A 194 15.76 11.78 -17.46
C TYR A 194 16.37 12.80 -18.44
N GLY A 195 17.23 12.33 -19.32
CA GLY A 195 18.04 13.21 -20.16
C GLY A 195 18.99 14.06 -19.31
N GLN A 196 18.81 15.38 -19.34
CA GLN A 196 19.62 16.32 -18.55
C GLN A 196 18.94 16.74 -17.24
N LYS A 197 17.70 16.27 -16.97
CA LYS A 197 16.91 16.65 -15.80
C LYS A 197 16.94 15.57 -14.73
N ARG A 198 16.97 16.03 -13.49
CA ARG A 198 17.05 15.20 -12.28
C ARG A 198 15.74 15.35 -11.51
N ILE A 199 15.03 14.25 -11.33
CA ILE A 199 13.79 14.20 -10.55
C ILE A 199 14.09 13.52 -9.21
N GLY A 200 13.86 14.23 -8.11
CA GLY A 200 13.86 13.69 -6.75
C GLY A 200 12.50 13.05 -6.47
N TYR A 201 12.51 11.79 -6.05
CA TYR A 201 11.33 11.11 -5.52
C TYR A 201 11.47 10.98 -4.01
N VAL A 202 10.42 11.36 -3.28
CA VAL A 202 10.31 11.21 -1.83
C VAL A 202 9.10 10.33 -1.55
N GLY A 203 9.20 9.33 -0.66
CA GLY A 203 8.10 8.43 -0.31
C GLY A 203 7.56 8.70 1.09
N VAL A 204 6.25 8.52 1.30
CA VAL A 204 5.62 8.58 2.63
C VAL A 204 4.42 7.64 2.70
N CYS A 205 4.29 6.91 3.82
CA CYS A 205 3.20 5.99 4.13
C CYS A 205 2.32 6.55 5.25
N THR A 206 1.02 6.21 5.23
CA THR A 206 0.08 6.62 6.28
C THR A 206 0.43 5.99 7.63
N PRO A 207 0.58 6.79 8.70
CA PRO A 207 0.81 6.25 10.03
C PRO A 207 -0.36 5.44 10.60
N SER A 208 -1.57 5.56 10.04
CA SER A 208 -2.72 4.76 10.47
C SER A 208 -2.46 3.26 10.31
N SER A 209 -1.56 2.86 9.39
CA SER A 209 -1.14 1.46 9.19
C SER A 209 -0.68 0.79 10.50
N MET A 210 -0.10 1.54 11.45
CA MET A 210 0.31 0.97 12.75
C MET A 210 -0.88 0.49 13.59
N GLN A 211 -2.06 1.06 13.37
CA GLN A 211 -3.29 0.64 14.03
C GLN A 211 -4.05 -0.37 13.17
N ASP A 212 -4.14 -0.11 11.87
CA ASP A 212 -4.94 -0.92 10.96
C ASP A 212 -4.28 -2.30 10.74
N GLU A 213 -2.93 -2.35 10.66
CA GLU A 213 -2.12 -3.55 10.45
C GLU A 213 -1.26 -3.88 11.70
N TYR A 214 -1.86 -3.86 12.87
CA TYR A 214 -1.19 -3.93 14.17
C TYR A 214 -0.09 -5.02 14.24
N TYR A 215 -0.39 -6.25 13.83
CA TYR A 215 0.56 -7.37 13.91
C TYR A 215 1.75 -7.30 12.94
N ALA A 216 1.77 -6.33 12.03
CA ALA A 216 2.96 -6.03 11.26
C ALA A 216 3.95 -5.15 12.05
N PHE A 217 3.44 -4.33 12.97
CA PHE A 217 4.19 -3.33 13.73
C PHE A 217 4.52 -3.74 15.15
N PHE A 218 3.78 -4.70 15.72
CA PHE A 218 3.97 -5.17 17.10
C PHE A 218 4.02 -6.69 17.14
N ASP A 219 4.83 -7.23 18.06
CA ASP A 219 4.83 -8.67 18.33
C ASP A 219 3.63 -9.09 19.19
N LYS A 220 3.52 -10.40 19.46
CA LYS A 220 2.45 -10.97 20.29
C LYS A 220 2.43 -10.47 21.75
N ASP A 221 3.54 -9.94 22.22
CA ASP A 221 3.71 -9.41 23.58
C ASP A 221 3.50 -7.88 23.62
N GLY A 222 3.16 -7.26 22.46
CA GLY A 222 2.90 -5.83 22.29
C GLY A 222 4.18 -4.99 22.18
N ASN A 223 5.35 -5.60 21.98
CA ASN A 223 6.57 -4.85 21.75
C ASN A 223 6.58 -4.34 20.30
N LYS A 224 6.93 -3.06 20.12
CA LYS A 224 7.03 -2.45 18.82
C LYS A 224 8.17 -3.06 18.00
N LEU A 225 7.89 -3.52 16.77
CA LEU A 225 8.86 -4.03 15.81
C LEU A 225 9.26 -2.94 14.81
N TYR A 226 8.29 -2.17 14.33
CA TYR A 226 8.45 -1.07 13.38
C TYR A 226 7.68 0.16 13.82
N ASP A 227 8.02 1.32 13.25
CA ASP A 227 7.42 2.62 13.58
C ASP A 227 7.23 3.46 12.31
N LEU A 228 6.09 4.10 12.17
CA LEU A 228 5.80 5.07 11.10
C LEU A 228 5.91 6.53 11.57
N HIS A 229 6.36 6.76 12.81
CA HIS A 229 6.62 8.07 13.39
C HIS A 229 5.49 9.09 13.14
N PRO A 230 4.26 8.85 13.66
CA PRO A 230 3.08 9.67 13.35
C PRO A 230 3.26 11.16 13.68
N ASP A 231 4.01 11.49 14.72
CA ASP A 231 4.24 12.87 15.17
C ASP A 231 5.32 13.60 14.36
N ASP A 232 6.16 12.88 13.61
CA ASP A 232 7.34 13.40 12.92
C ASP A 232 7.19 13.45 11.39
N VAL A 233 6.07 13.02 10.81
CA VAL A 233 5.87 12.87 9.35
C VAL A 233 6.26 14.12 8.59
N VAL A 234 5.79 15.30 9.03
CA VAL A 234 6.10 16.60 8.39
C VAL A 234 7.61 16.85 8.37
N THR A 235 8.27 16.62 9.50
CA THR A 235 9.73 16.84 9.65
C THR A 235 10.53 15.89 8.76
N LEU A 236 10.17 14.60 8.75
CA LEU A 236 10.88 13.56 7.99
C LEU A 236 10.74 13.76 6.48
N VAL A 237 9.53 14.12 6.03
CA VAL A 237 9.28 14.42 4.61
C VAL A 237 10.01 15.70 4.20
N GLN A 238 9.96 16.78 5.00
CA GLN A 238 10.67 18.02 4.68
C GLN A 238 12.19 17.79 4.59
N GLN A 239 12.79 17.04 5.53
CA GLN A 239 14.22 16.69 5.48
C GLN A 239 14.58 15.93 4.20
N SER A 240 13.70 15.04 3.74
CA SER A 240 13.89 14.25 2.52
C SER A 240 13.79 15.13 1.27
N VAL A 241 12.84 16.06 1.22
CA VAL A 241 12.69 17.07 0.16
C VAL A 241 13.94 17.96 0.10
N ASP A 242 14.40 18.47 1.24
CA ASP A 242 15.60 19.30 1.32
C ASP A 242 16.83 18.53 0.84
N SER A 243 16.94 17.24 1.19
CA SER A 243 18.04 16.37 0.77
C SER A 243 18.13 16.24 -0.76
N VAL A 244 17.02 15.95 -1.46
CA VAL A 244 17.04 15.84 -2.93
C VAL A 244 17.24 17.19 -3.61
N ARG A 245 16.71 18.30 -3.04
CA ARG A 245 16.96 19.66 -3.54
C ARG A 245 18.42 20.06 -3.42
N HIS A 246 19.05 19.84 -2.26
CA HIS A 246 20.48 20.09 -2.06
C HIS A 246 21.36 19.20 -2.96
N ALA A 247 20.91 17.98 -3.23
CA ALA A 247 21.59 17.10 -4.17
C ALA A 247 21.37 17.50 -5.64
N GLY A 248 20.62 18.57 -5.93
CA GLY A 248 20.45 19.15 -7.26
C GLY A 248 19.30 18.54 -8.07
N ALA A 249 18.20 18.14 -7.43
CA ALA A 249 16.97 17.77 -8.13
C ALA A 249 16.33 19.02 -8.77
N ASP A 250 16.04 18.96 -10.07
CA ASP A 250 15.31 19.99 -10.80
C ASP A 250 13.83 20.01 -10.40
N TYR A 251 13.25 18.82 -10.18
CA TYR A 251 11.87 18.60 -9.75
C TYR A 251 11.83 17.64 -8.58
N VAL A 252 10.83 17.81 -7.69
CA VAL A 252 10.56 16.89 -6.58
C VAL A 252 9.12 16.37 -6.69
N VAL A 253 9.01 15.06 -6.83
CA VAL A 253 7.76 14.30 -6.84
C VAL A 253 7.61 13.60 -5.49
N LEU A 254 6.55 13.90 -4.76
CA LEU A 254 6.19 13.19 -3.54
C LEU A 254 5.28 12.01 -3.91
N LEU A 255 5.74 10.78 -3.65
CA LEU A 255 4.93 9.58 -3.69
C LEU A 255 4.30 9.42 -2.31
N SER A 256 3.03 9.73 -2.20
CA SER A 256 2.29 9.75 -0.95
C SER A 256 1.27 8.62 -0.89
N HIS A 257 1.12 8.03 0.29
CA HIS A 257 0.00 7.15 0.59
C HIS A 257 -0.68 7.61 1.88
N LEU A 258 -1.14 8.88 1.87
CA LEU A 258 -1.80 9.50 3.03
C LEU A 258 -3.29 9.74 2.80
N GLY A 259 -3.68 9.93 1.53
CA GLY A 259 -5.02 10.36 1.14
C GLY A 259 -5.28 11.84 1.41
N GLU A 260 -6.24 12.42 0.71
CA GLU A 260 -6.61 13.82 0.84
C GLU A 260 -7.68 14.05 1.93
N LEU A 261 -8.46 13.02 2.27
CA LEU A 261 -9.56 13.12 3.23
C LEU A 261 -9.04 13.10 4.68
N ASP A 262 -9.66 13.89 5.52
CA ASP A 262 -9.46 13.79 6.97
C ASP A 262 -10.30 12.62 7.51
N LEU A 263 -9.66 11.48 7.70
CA LEU A 263 -10.28 10.28 8.27
C LEU A 263 -10.20 10.26 9.81
N GLY A 264 -9.60 11.29 10.44
CA GLY A 264 -9.47 11.41 11.89
C GLY A 264 -8.49 10.43 12.54
N LYS A 265 -7.69 9.69 11.75
CA LYS A 265 -6.74 8.68 12.23
C LYS A 265 -5.28 9.12 12.11
N ALA A 266 -4.93 9.84 11.06
CA ALA A 266 -3.55 10.25 10.76
C ALA A 266 -3.55 11.54 9.93
N ILE A 267 -2.35 12.13 9.74
CA ILE A 267 -2.15 13.27 8.85
C ILE A 267 -2.52 12.88 7.41
N ASN A 268 -3.27 13.74 6.72
CA ASN A 268 -3.58 13.59 5.31
C ASN A 268 -2.60 14.39 4.41
N SER A 269 -2.64 14.16 3.11
CA SER A 269 -1.73 14.79 2.14
C SER A 269 -1.89 16.31 2.07
N HIS A 270 -3.12 16.84 2.16
CA HIS A 270 -3.35 18.29 2.17
C HIS A 270 -2.72 18.96 3.39
N THR A 271 -2.90 18.37 4.57
CA THR A 271 -2.28 18.87 5.81
C THR A 271 -0.75 18.79 5.73
N LEU A 272 -0.20 17.68 5.18
CA LEU A 272 1.24 17.57 4.98
C LEU A 272 1.76 18.70 4.07
N ILE A 273 1.16 18.89 2.89
CA ILE A 273 1.58 19.89 1.92
C ILE A 273 1.54 21.30 2.51
N ASN A 274 0.49 21.65 3.24
CA ASN A 274 0.35 22.97 3.91
C ASN A 274 1.50 23.27 4.90
N ASN A 275 2.22 22.24 5.37
CA ASN A 275 3.29 22.36 6.37
C ASN A 275 4.69 22.08 5.83
N ILE A 276 4.86 21.83 4.54
CA ILE A 276 6.16 21.62 3.88
C ILE A 276 6.34 22.57 2.69
N ARG A 277 7.55 22.59 2.14
CA ARG A 277 7.90 23.37 0.95
C ARG A 277 8.82 22.59 0.02
N GLY A 278 8.94 23.03 -1.22
CA GLY A 278 9.92 22.49 -2.16
C GLY A 278 9.47 21.23 -2.91
N VAL A 279 8.22 20.80 -2.78
CA VAL A 279 7.57 19.79 -3.62
C VAL A 279 7.02 20.46 -4.89
N ASP A 280 7.01 19.76 -6.02
CA ASP A 280 6.42 20.24 -7.29
C ASP A 280 5.12 19.54 -7.64
N VAL A 281 4.93 18.29 -7.22
CA VAL A 281 3.70 17.51 -7.44
C VAL A 281 3.61 16.39 -6.41
N VAL A 282 2.40 16.01 -6.04
CA VAL A 282 2.09 14.86 -5.17
C VAL A 282 1.30 13.83 -5.98
N LEU A 283 1.82 12.61 -6.03
CA LEU A 283 1.14 11.43 -6.53
C LEU A 283 0.67 10.67 -5.28
N ASP A 284 -0.62 10.75 -4.97
CA ASP A 284 -1.19 10.28 -3.70
C ASP A 284 -1.97 8.97 -3.88
N GLY A 285 -2.44 8.37 -2.79
CA GLY A 285 -3.22 7.14 -2.72
C GLY A 285 -4.07 7.07 -1.45
N HIS A 286 -4.46 5.85 -1.01
CA HIS A 286 -5.14 5.52 0.24
C HIS A 286 -6.66 5.71 0.24
N THR A 287 -7.19 6.81 -0.27
CA THR A 287 -8.63 7.11 -0.24
C THR A 287 -9.40 6.59 -1.44
N HIS A 288 -8.71 5.99 -2.41
CA HIS A 288 -9.26 5.48 -3.68
C HIS A 288 -9.98 6.55 -4.51
N SER A 289 -9.68 7.82 -4.26
CA SER A 289 -10.31 8.95 -4.96
C SER A 289 -9.80 9.07 -6.39
N VAL A 290 -10.67 9.51 -7.29
CA VAL A 290 -10.30 9.82 -8.69
C VAL A 290 -10.06 11.33 -8.78
N ILE A 291 -8.81 11.75 -8.70
CA ILE A 291 -8.39 13.15 -8.69
C ILE A 291 -7.41 13.39 -9.83
N PRO A 292 -7.85 13.97 -10.97
CA PRO A 292 -6.94 14.33 -12.06
C PRO A 292 -5.89 15.36 -11.64
N HIS A 293 -6.29 16.33 -10.85
CA HIS A 293 -5.44 17.30 -10.14
C HIS A 293 -6.29 18.10 -9.14
N ASP A 294 -5.73 18.36 -7.97
CA ASP A 294 -6.20 19.34 -7.00
C ASP A 294 -5.04 20.26 -6.63
N MET A 295 -5.30 21.55 -6.41
CA MET A 295 -4.27 22.57 -6.25
C MET A 295 -4.19 23.03 -4.79
N VAL A 296 -3.33 22.40 -4.01
CA VAL A 296 -3.15 22.62 -2.57
C VAL A 296 -1.99 23.60 -2.33
N PRO A 297 -2.15 24.67 -1.51
CA PRO A 297 -1.04 25.58 -1.18
C PRO A 297 -0.01 24.87 -0.28
N ASP A 298 1.27 25.04 -0.58
CA ASP A 298 2.35 24.65 0.32
C ASP A 298 2.57 25.71 1.42
N LEU A 299 3.55 25.47 2.30
CA LEU A 299 3.88 26.37 3.42
C LEU A 299 4.20 27.81 2.97
N ASP A 300 4.70 28.01 1.75
CA ASP A 300 5.02 29.32 1.17
C ASP A 300 3.88 29.86 0.28
N GLY A 301 2.74 29.15 0.19
CA GLY A 301 1.57 29.53 -0.59
C GLY A 301 1.65 29.15 -2.08
N LYS A 302 2.69 28.43 -2.51
CA LYS A 302 2.78 27.89 -3.87
C LYS A 302 1.73 26.78 -4.04
N LYS A 303 0.95 26.84 -5.12
CA LYS A 303 -0.03 25.81 -5.45
C LYS A 303 0.64 24.55 -5.99
N ILE A 304 0.48 23.44 -5.28
CA ILE A 304 1.04 22.13 -5.62
C ILE A 304 -0.08 21.23 -6.14
N PRO A 305 0.04 20.63 -7.33
CA PRO A 305 -0.92 19.67 -7.82
C PRO A 305 -0.83 18.34 -7.02
N VAL A 306 -1.97 17.86 -6.56
CA VAL A 306 -2.21 16.57 -5.94
C VAL A 306 -3.09 15.74 -6.86
N THR A 307 -2.79 14.46 -7.03
CA THR A 307 -3.52 13.57 -7.96
C THR A 307 -3.61 12.17 -7.38
N GLN A 308 -4.74 11.47 -7.68
CA GLN A 308 -4.95 10.05 -7.39
C GLN A 308 -5.64 9.37 -8.56
N THR A 309 -5.36 8.08 -8.80
CA THR A 309 -5.84 7.34 -9.97
C THR A 309 -7.15 6.58 -9.74
N GLY A 310 -7.68 6.60 -8.52
CA GLY A 310 -8.75 5.70 -8.09
C GLY A 310 -8.18 4.43 -7.48
N THR A 311 -8.79 3.30 -7.75
CA THR A 311 -8.36 1.98 -7.27
C THR A 311 -8.45 0.96 -8.41
N GLN A 312 -7.77 -0.22 -8.26
CA GLN A 312 -7.86 -1.37 -9.17
C GLN A 312 -7.66 -0.98 -10.66
N PHE A 313 -6.64 -0.17 -10.92
CA PHE A 313 -6.36 0.36 -12.26
C PHE A 313 -7.55 1.05 -12.95
N ALA A 314 -8.48 1.67 -12.21
CA ALA A 314 -9.54 2.47 -12.85
C ALA A 314 -8.94 3.47 -13.85
N ASN A 315 -7.79 4.05 -13.50
CA ASN A 315 -7.03 4.94 -14.39
C ASN A 315 -5.52 4.66 -14.26
N ILE A 316 -4.76 5.05 -15.28
CA ILE A 316 -3.32 5.28 -15.20
C ILE A 316 -3.10 6.78 -15.13
N GLY A 317 -2.34 7.22 -14.13
CA GLY A 317 -1.94 8.60 -13.99
C GLY A 317 -0.79 8.96 -14.93
N LYS A 318 -0.78 10.20 -15.41
CA LYS A 318 0.24 10.73 -16.32
C LYS A 318 0.68 12.11 -15.88
N LEU A 319 1.91 12.20 -15.37
CA LEU A 319 2.62 13.45 -15.10
C LEU A 319 3.48 13.78 -16.31
N VAL A 320 3.34 15.00 -16.83
CA VAL A 320 4.12 15.50 -17.97
C VAL A 320 4.92 16.73 -17.54
N ILE A 321 6.22 16.70 -17.80
CA ILE A 321 7.10 17.86 -17.70
C ILE A 321 7.56 18.20 -19.12
N THR A 322 7.07 19.30 -19.66
CA THR A 322 7.37 19.72 -21.03
C THR A 322 8.81 20.21 -21.17
N LYS A 323 9.28 20.35 -22.41
CA LYS A 323 10.60 20.97 -22.71
C LYS A 323 10.73 22.37 -22.13
N ASP A 324 9.61 23.10 -22.02
CA ASP A 324 9.57 24.44 -21.43
C ASP A 324 9.52 24.45 -19.89
N GLY A 325 9.48 23.25 -19.27
CA GLY A 325 9.48 23.10 -17.82
C GLY A 325 8.09 23.19 -17.19
N ASN A 326 7.01 23.24 -17.98
CA ASN A 326 5.65 23.22 -17.46
C ASN A 326 5.29 21.81 -16.98
N LEU A 327 4.68 21.70 -15.79
CA LEU A 327 4.23 20.48 -15.20
C LEU A 327 2.70 20.38 -15.30
N SER A 328 2.19 19.20 -15.67
CA SER A 328 0.75 18.91 -15.70
C SER A 328 0.48 17.46 -15.36
N THR A 329 -0.68 17.20 -14.74
CA THR A 329 -1.18 15.86 -14.40
C THR A 329 -2.49 15.59 -15.15
N SER A 330 -2.73 14.34 -15.49
CA SER A 330 -3.97 13.86 -16.09
C SER A 330 -4.15 12.37 -15.76
N LEU A 331 -5.39 11.90 -15.89
CA LEU A 331 -5.74 10.49 -15.75
C LEU A 331 -6.13 9.94 -17.13
N ILE A 332 -5.78 8.70 -17.39
CA ILE A 332 -6.14 7.95 -18.60
C ILE A 332 -6.95 6.75 -18.12
N PRO A 333 -8.26 6.67 -18.44
CA PRO A 333 -9.06 5.48 -18.11
C PRO A 333 -8.40 4.23 -18.69
N ILE A 334 -8.40 3.14 -17.91
CA ILE A 334 -7.69 1.91 -18.33
C ILE A 334 -8.29 1.32 -19.60
N GLU A 335 -9.58 1.50 -19.86
CA GLU A 335 -10.27 1.05 -21.08
C GLU A 335 -9.78 1.77 -22.34
N ASP A 336 -9.31 3.01 -22.24
CA ASP A 336 -8.80 3.79 -23.36
C ASP A 336 -7.39 3.35 -23.79
N ILE A 337 -6.71 2.53 -22.98
CA ILE A 337 -5.37 2.06 -23.27
C ILE A 337 -5.42 0.77 -24.07
N THR A 338 -4.95 0.85 -25.32
CA THR A 338 -4.90 -0.28 -26.26
C THR A 338 -3.53 -0.97 -26.32
N TYR A 339 -2.50 -0.35 -25.77
CA TYR A 339 -1.14 -0.90 -25.73
C TYR A 339 -1.02 -1.96 -24.63
N THR A 340 -0.30 -3.05 -24.92
CA THR A 340 0.03 -4.09 -23.93
C THR A 340 1.47 -4.56 -24.09
N SER A 341 2.12 -4.86 -22.97
CA SER A 341 3.46 -5.47 -22.96
C SER A 341 3.32 -6.99 -23.03
N GLN A 342 3.90 -7.62 -24.05
CA GLN A 342 3.89 -9.08 -24.21
C GLN A 342 4.53 -9.80 -23.01
N GLN A 343 5.61 -9.26 -22.47
CA GLN A 343 6.31 -9.86 -21.32
C GLN A 343 5.41 -9.88 -20.08
N VAL A 344 4.76 -8.76 -19.78
CA VAL A 344 3.87 -8.65 -18.61
C VAL A 344 2.62 -9.50 -18.83
N THR A 345 2.03 -9.50 -20.04
CA THR A 345 0.89 -10.37 -20.40
C THR A 345 1.22 -11.84 -20.17
N ALA A 346 2.37 -12.32 -20.63
CA ALA A 346 2.76 -13.72 -20.40
C ALA A 346 2.90 -14.05 -18.90
N THR A 347 3.38 -13.09 -18.08
CA THR A 347 3.47 -13.26 -16.63
C THR A 347 2.08 -13.35 -16.00
N THR A 348 1.19 -12.43 -16.34
CA THR A 348 -0.18 -12.41 -15.80
C THR A 348 -0.99 -13.64 -16.22
N ASP A 349 -0.84 -14.13 -17.47
CA ASP A 349 -1.50 -15.33 -17.94
C ASP A 349 -1.04 -16.59 -17.19
N ASN A 350 0.27 -16.71 -16.93
CA ASN A 350 0.79 -17.80 -16.09
C ASN A 350 0.23 -17.73 -14.67
N ILE A 351 0.16 -16.54 -14.08
CA ILE A 351 -0.40 -16.33 -12.74
C ILE A 351 -1.89 -16.70 -12.71
N ARG A 352 -2.69 -16.33 -13.72
CA ARG A 352 -4.10 -16.74 -13.84
C ARG A 352 -4.25 -18.26 -13.84
N GLN A 353 -3.37 -19.00 -14.54
CA GLN A 353 -3.39 -20.46 -14.54
C GLN A 353 -3.06 -21.04 -13.16
N LEU A 354 -2.05 -20.49 -12.48
CA LEU A 354 -1.69 -20.90 -11.12
C LEU A 354 -2.83 -20.63 -10.13
N MET A 355 -3.44 -19.45 -10.19
CA MET A 355 -4.59 -19.07 -9.37
C MET A 355 -5.77 -20.04 -9.62
N ALA A 356 -6.14 -20.26 -10.88
CA ALA A 356 -7.22 -21.17 -11.24
C ALA A 356 -6.98 -22.59 -10.67
N SER A 357 -5.75 -23.07 -10.74
CA SER A 357 -5.39 -24.39 -10.19
C SER A 357 -5.53 -24.44 -8.66
N ALA A 358 -5.25 -23.33 -7.97
CA ALA A 358 -5.33 -23.26 -6.51
C ALA A 358 -6.75 -23.04 -5.98
N THR A 359 -7.65 -22.44 -6.77
CA THR A 359 -8.91 -21.88 -6.29
C THR A 359 -10.18 -22.50 -6.88
N ASN A 360 -10.05 -23.36 -7.89
CA ASN A 360 -11.19 -24.02 -8.55
C ASN A 360 -11.83 -25.17 -7.76
N GLU A 361 -11.34 -25.46 -6.54
CA GLU A 361 -11.97 -26.46 -5.69
C GLU A 361 -13.41 -26.06 -5.40
N VAL A 362 -14.38 -26.90 -5.79
CA VAL A 362 -15.80 -26.69 -5.49
C VAL A 362 -16.06 -27.06 -4.03
N ILE A 363 -16.48 -26.06 -3.24
CA ILE A 363 -16.78 -26.19 -1.81
C ILE A 363 -18.29 -26.22 -1.52
N GLY A 364 -19.13 -25.87 -2.49
CA GLY A 364 -20.58 -25.85 -2.34
C GLY A 364 -21.32 -25.45 -3.61
N ASN A 365 -22.63 -25.23 -3.47
CA ASN A 365 -23.49 -24.76 -4.54
C ASN A 365 -24.60 -23.82 -4.01
N SER A 366 -24.94 -22.79 -4.77
CA SER A 366 -26.04 -21.89 -4.50
C SER A 366 -26.99 -21.77 -5.69
N ALA A 367 -28.29 -21.88 -5.44
CA ALA A 367 -29.32 -21.63 -6.46
C ALA A 367 -29.71 -20.15 -6.58
N PHE A 368 -29.04 -19.25 -5.86
CA PHE A 368 -29.29 -17.81 -5.80
C PHE A 368 -27.99 -17.06 -5.50
N GLU A 369 -28.00 -15.76 -5.71
CA GLU A 369 -26.86 -14.93 -5.39
C GLU A 369 -26.80 -14.64 -3.88
N LEU A 370 -25.61 -14.78 -3.31
CA LEU A 370 -25.24 -14.27 -2.00
C LEU A 370 -24.59 -12.90 -2.24
N THR A 371 -25.23 -11.84 -1.76
CA THR A 371 -24.92 -10.47 -2.21
C THR A 371 -24.53 -9.54 -1.08
N ILE A 372 -23.70 -8.54 -1.42
CA ILE A 372 -23.39 -7.39 -0.58
C ILE A 372 -24.26 -6.17 -0.93
N TYR A 373 -25.09 -6.26 -1.98
CA TYR A 373 -25.89 -5.15 -2.52
C TYR A 373 -27.36 -5.27 -2.15
N ASP A 374 -28.05 -4.13 -2.18
CA ASP A 374 -29.51 -4.07 -2.15
C ASP A 374 -30.10 -4.26 -3.57
N THR A 375 -31.43 -4.15 -3.66
CA THR A 375 -32.17 -4.31 -4.93
C THR A 375 -31.97 -3.15 -5.91
N GLN A 376 -31.41 -2.03 -5.48
CA GLN A 376 -31.06 -0.88 -6.30
C GLN A 376 -29.62 -0.94 -6.81
N GLY A 377 -28.80 -1.84 -6.28
CA GLY A 377 -27.40 -1.97 -6.61
C GLY A 377 -26.45 -1.17 -5.71
N ASP A 378 -26.97 -0.58 -4.62
CA ASP A 378 -26.15 0.09 -3.62
C ASP A 378 -25.50 -0.91 -2.66
N ILE A 379 -24.33 -0.58 -2.12
CA ILE A 379 -23.62 -1.43 -1.15
C ILE A 379 -24.38 -1.47 0.17
N LEU A 380 -25.15 -2.54 0.39
CA LEU A 380 -25.96 -2.73 1.60
C LEU A 380 -25.14 -3.24 2.79
N VAL A 381 -24.15 -4.11 2.57
CA VAL A 381 -23.39 -4.76 3.65
C VAL A 381 -22.70 -3.78 4.60
N ARG A 382 -22.49 -2.53 4.18
CA ARG A 382 -21.89 -1.44 4.97
C ARG A 382 -22.92 -0.52 5.66
N LYS A 383 -24.22 -0.82 5.55
CA LYS A 383 -25.30 -0.02 6.15
C LYS A 383 -26.52 -0.86 6.54
N GLY A 384 -26.51 -2.17 6.32
CA GLY A 384 -27.62 -3.07 6.61
C GLY A 384 -27.23 -4.54 6.56
N GLU A 385 -28.17 -5.40 6.92
CA GLU A 385 -28.00 -6.85 6.92
C GLU A 385 -28.04 -7.41 5.48
N THR A 386 -27.14 -8.36 5.17
CA THR A 386 -27.16 -9.09 3.90
C THR A 386 -27.16 -10.60 4.13
N ASN A 387 -27.63 -11.35 3.15
CA ASN A 387 -27.61 -12.81 3.19
C ASN A 387 -26.18 -13.36 3.19
N LEU A 388 -25.25 -12.72 2.45
CA LEU A 388 -23.83 -13.07 2.46
C LEU A 388 -23.18 -12.72 3.80
N GLY A 389 -23.53 -11.56 4.39
CA GLY A 389 -23.08 -11.16 5.72
C GLY A 389 -23.48 -12.16 6.81
N ASN A 390 -24.70 -12.71 6.72
CA ASN A 390 -25.15 -13.76 7.62
C ASN A 390 -24.32 -15.04 7.48
N LEU A 391 -24.04 -15.49 6.26
CA LEU A 391 -23.21 -16.66 5.99
C LEU A 391 -21.80 -16.49 6.54
N CYS A 392 -21.18 -15.35 6.27
CA CYS A 392 -19.83 -15.03 6.77
C CYS A 392 -19.78 -15.02 8.30
N ALA A 393 -20.72 -14.31 8.94
CA ALA A 393 -20.76 -14.23 10.41
C ALA A 393 -21.00 -15.61 11.06
N ASP A 394 -21.88 -16.46 10.49
CA ASP A 394 -22.08 -17.82 10.99
C ASP A 394 -20.82 -18.68 10.85
N ALA A 395 -20.07 -18.53 9.76
CA ALA A 395 -18.80 -19.22 9.57
C ALA A 395 -17.78 -18.88 10.67
N LEU A 396 -17.66 -17.61 11.01
CA LEU A 396 -16.76 -17.15 12.08
C LEU A 396 -17.23 -17.67 13.45
N ARG A 397 -18.56 -17.66 13.70
CA ARG A 397 -19.13 -18.20 14.93
C ARG A 397 -18.87 -19.68 15.12
N GLU A 398 -18.97 -20.45 14.03
CA GLU A 398 -18.75 -21.90 14.06
C GLU A 398 -17.27 -22.26 14.28
N CYS A 399 -16.35 -21.46 13.77
CA CYS A 399 -14.91 -21.68 13.90
C CYS A 399 -14.47 -21.95 15.36
N PHE A 400 -15.07 -21.24 16.33
CA PHE A 400 -14.75 -21.39 17.77
C PHE A 400 -15.93 -21.84 18.63
N HIS A 401 -17.08 -22.11 18.04
CA HIS A 401 -18.31 -22.38 18.75
C HIS A 401 -18.65 -21.28 19.79
N THR A 402 -18.50 -20.02 19.43
CA THR A 402 -18.75 -18.85 20.32
C THR A 402 -20.24 -18.54 20.47
N ASP A 403 -20.59 -17.74 21.49
CA ASP A 403 -21.97 -17.24 21.66
C ASP A 403 -22.38 -16.33 20.50
N ILE A 404 -21.46 -15.44 20.10
CA ILE A 404 -21.65 -14.41 19.10
C ILE A 404 -20.48 -14.49 18.10
N ALA A 405 -20.68 -14.01 16.87
CA ALA A 405 -19.57 -13.62 15.99
C ALA A 405 -19.89 -12.32 15.26
N LEU A 406 -18.84 -11.64 14.86
CA LEU A 406 -18.89 -10.36 14.16
C LEU A 406 -17.93 -10.37 12.98
N ILE A 407 -18.39 -9.84 11.86
CA ILE A 407 -17.54 -9.44 10.75
C ILE A 407 -18.00 -8.05 10.26
N ASN A 408 -17.04 -7.17 10.00
CA ASN A 408 -17.34 -5.83 9.52
C ASN A 408 -17.75 -5.84 8.04
N GLY A 409 -18.68 -5.00 7.65
CA GLY A 409 -19.17 -4.91 6.27
C GLY A 409 -18.07 -4.56 5.27
N GLY A 410 -17.04 -3.81 5.69
CA GLY A 410 -15.87 -3.51 4.88
C GLY A 410 -14.97 -4.71 4.61
N GLY A 411 -15.04 -5.76 5.43
CA GLY A 411 -14.31 -7.02 5.25
C GLY A 411 -14.95 -7.96 4.22
N ILE A 412 -16.20 -7.71 3.81
CA ILE A 412 -16.92 -8.51 2.81
C ILE A 412 -16.92 -7.74 1.48
N ARG A 413 -16.18 -8.22 0.48
CA ARG A 413 -15.81 -7.42 -0.70
C ARG A 413 -16.54 -7.79 -1.98
N ASN A 414 -16.93 -9.05 -2.17
CA ASN A 414 -17.53 -9.53 -3.40
C ASN A 414 -18.70 -10.47 -3.13
N ASN A 415 -19.64 -10.53 -4.09
CA ASN A 415 -20.75 -11.49 -4.10
C ASN A 415 -20.25 -12.91 -4.36
N ILE A 416 -21.06 -13.91 -3.96
CA ILE A 416 -20.98 -15.28 -4.45
C ILE A 416 -22.16 -15.51 -5.39
N HIS A 417 -21.87 -15.73 -6.68
CA HIS A 417 -22.89 -15.91 -7.69
C HIS A 417 -23.62 -17.27 -7.59
N ALA A 418 -24.80 -17.36 -8.17
CA ALA A 418 -25.52 -18.62 -8.30
C ALA A 418 -24.70 -19.62 -9.15
N GLY A 419 -24.68 -20.89 -8.71
CA GLY A 419 -23.89 -21.95 -9.32
C GLY A 419 -22.99 -22.64 -8.31
N ASN A 420 -21.90 -23.25 -8.80
CA ASN A 420 -20.88 -23.80 -7.94
C ASN A 420 -20.18 -22.70 -7.16
N ILE A 421 -19.99 -22.93 -5.86
CA ILE A 421 -19.18 -22.08 -4.98
C ILE A 421 -17.80 -22.72 -4.93
N THR A 422 -16.77 -21.95 -5.25
CA THR A 422 -15.37 -22.40 -5.23
C THR A 422 -14.62 -21.82 -4.03
N LEU A 423 -13.45 -22.37 -3.74
CA LEU A 423 -12.52 -21.78 -2.78
C LEU A 423 -12.15 -20.34 -3.17
N GLY A 424 -12.02 -20.07 -4.48
CA GLY A 424 -11.78 -18.72 -5.00
C GLY A 424 -12.89 -17.73 -4.66
N ASP A 425 -14.16 -18.17 -4.67
CA ASP A 425 -15.28 -17.31 -4.26
C ASP A 425 -15.20 -16.96 -2.78
N ALA A 426 -14.82 -17.90 -1.90
CA ALA A 426 -14.64 -17.63 -0.48
C ALA A 426 -13.48 -16.63 -0.24
N ILE A 427 -12.37 -16.77 -0.95
CA ILE A 427 -11.23 -15.84 -0.88
C ILE A 427 -11.64 -14.44 -1.39
N ASN A 428 -12.32 -14.37 -2.53
CA ASN A 428 -12.79 -13.07 -3.07
C ASN A 428 -13.81 -12.40 -2.16
N THR A 429 -14.59 -13.18 -1.41
CA THR A 429 -15.58 -12.65 -0.45
C THR A 429 -14.88 -11.99 0.73
N ILE A 430 -13.83 -12.60 1.31
CA ILE A 430 -13.06 -12.08 2.45
C ILE A 430 -11.56 -12.13 2.07
N PRO A 431 -11.06 -11.19 1.24
CA PRO A 431 -9.73 -11.32 0.64
C PRO A 431 -8.56 -10.90 1.55
N PHE A 432 -8.82 -10.70 2.84
CA PHE A 432 -7.82 -10.27 3.81
C PHE A 432 -7.15 -11.45 4.50
N TYR A 433 -5.89 -11.27 4.91
CA TYR A 433 -5.12 -12.28 5.65
C TYR A 433 -5.38 -12.19 7.16
N ASP A 434 -6.63 -11.93 7.52
CA ASP A 434 -7.06 -11.81 8.91
C ASP A 434 -7.15 -13.18 9.59
N LEU A 435 -6.47 -13.33 10.73
CA LEU A 435 -6.49 -14.57 11.50
C LEU A 435 -7.70 -14.60 12.44
N MET A 436 -8.29 -15.75 12.59
CA MET A 436 -9.44 -15.93 13.49
C MET A 436 -9.03 -15.87 14.96
N CYS A 437 -9.78 -15.09 15.74
CA CYS A 437 -9.64 -14.89 17.18
C CYS A 437 -10.94 -15.23 17.92
N LYS A 438 -10.80 -15.79 19.14
CA LYS A 438 -11.86 -15.89 20.12
C LYS A 438 -11.57 -14.91 21.24
N ILE A 439 -12.48 -13.97 21.47
CA ILE A 439 -12.39 -12.99 22.56
C ILE A 439 -13.55 -13.15 23.53
N GLU A 440 -13.45 -12.53 24.70
CA GLU A 440 -14.51 -12.43 25.69
C GLU A 440 -14.77 -10.97 26.02
N ALA A 441 -16.03 -10.55 25.96
CA ALA A 441 -16.45 -9.19 26.30
C ALA A 441 -17.74 -9.18 27.11
N THR A 442 -17.95 -8.11 27.90
CA THR A 442 -19.22 -7.90 28.60
C THR A 442 -20.32 -7.44 27.63
N GLY A 443 -21.60 -7.67 28.01
CA GLY A 443 -22.71 -7.18 27.21
C GLY A 443 -22.69 -5.66 27.05
N GLU A 444 -22.21 -4.91 28.04
CA GLU A 444 -22.03 -3.46 27.92
C GLU A 444 -21.03 -3.10 26.82
N THR A 445 -19.89 -3.80 26.75
CA THR A 445 -18.88 -3.62 25.70
C THR A 445 -19.48 -3.90 24.32
N ILE A 446 -20.24 -4.99 24.18
CA ILE A 446 -20.94 -5.35 22.94
C ILE A 446 -21.93 -4.26 22.52
N LEU A 447 -22.74 -3.74 23.45
CA LEU A 447 -23.70 -2.68 23.18
C LEU A 447 -23.00 -1.39 22.72
N ASN A 448 -21.87 -1.04 23.35
CA ASN A 448 -21.09 0.14 22.99
C ASN A 448 -20.46 -0.01 21.57
N MET A 449 -19.97 -1.22 21.26
CA MET A 449 -19.48 -1.56 19.91
C MET A 449 -20.60 -1.38 18.87
N LEU A 450 -21.79 -1.95 19.10
CA LEU A 450 -22.92 -1.79 18.17
C LEU A 450 -23.24 -0.32 17.91
N LYS A 451 -23.34 0.50 18.97
CA LYS A 451 -23.60 1.95 18.84
C LYS A 451 -22.52 2.66 18.02
N LYS A 452 -21.25 2.33 18.27
CA LYS A 452 -20.12 2.94 17.55
C LYS A 452 -20.13 2.56 16.07
N CYS A 453 -20.30 1.27 15.76
CA CYS A 453 -20.21 0.74 14.39
C CYS A 453 -21.45 1.03 13.53
N THR A 454 -22.60 1.40 14.12
CA THR A 454 -23.80 1.79 13.38
C THR A 454 -24.07 3.31 13.39
N GLY A 455 -23.21 4.08 14.07
CA GLY A 455 -23.44 5.52 14.33
C GLY A 455 -23.44 6.42 13.10
N LYS A 456 -22.92 5.96 11.95
CA LYS A 456 -22.93 6.71 10.69
C LYS A 456 -24.13 6.39 9.78
N TYR A 457 -24.98 5.44 10.18
CA TYR A 457 -26.18 5.14 9.39
C TYR A 457 -26.98 6.44 9.06
N PRO A 458 -27.48 6.66 7.82
CA PRO A 458 -27.57 5.75 6.67
C PRO A 458 -26.36 5.75 5.73
N GLN A 459 -25.27 6.50 6.06
CA GLN A 459 -24.05 6.47 5.26
C GLN A 459 -23.40 5.08 5.34
N GLU A 460 -22.74 4.71 4.26
CA GLU A 460 -21.91 3.51 4.23
C GLU A 460 -20.73 3.64 5.20
N ASP A 461 -20.52 2.60 6.02
CA ASP A 461 -19.36 2.51 6.91
C ASP A 461 -18.78 1.10 6.90
N GLY A 462 -17.49 0.99 6.64
CA GLY A 462 -16.79 -0.29 6.67
C GLY A 462 -16.87 -0.99 8.04
N SER A 463 -17.12 -0.26 9.13
CA SER A 463 -17.29 -0.81 10.48
C SER A 463 -18.68 -1.42 10.74
N PHE A 464 -19.69 -1.20 9.86
CA PHE A 464 -21.04 -1.72 10.06
C PHE A 464 -21.02 -3.25 10.26
N PRO A 465 -21.59 -3.79 11.38
CA PRO A 465 -21.38 -5.19 11.73
C PRO A 465 -22.37 -6.10 11.01
N GLN A 466 -21.87 -7.22 10.49
CA GLN A 466 -22.68 -8.40 10.17
C GLN A 466 -22.51 -9.37 11.35
N VAL A 467 -23.62 -9.93 11.85
CA VAL A 467 -23.63 -10.61 13.15
C VAL A 467 -24.14 -12.05 13.09
N ALA A 468 -23.61 -12.90 13.97
CA ALA A 468 -24.14 -14.24 14.22
C ALA A 468 -24.37 -14.46 15.72
N GLY A 469 -25.41 -15.21 16.07
CA GLY A 469 -25.80 -15.43 17.46
C GLY A 469 -26.29 -14.17 18.18
N LEU A 470 -26.49 -13.08 17.48
CA LEU A 470 -26.88 -11.76 17.99
C LEU A 470 -28.00 -11.20 17.13
N LYS A 471 -28.97 -10.50 17.77
CA LYS A 471 -29.98 -9.69 17.09
C LYS A 471 -30.11 -8.34 17.76
N PHE A 472 -30.45 -7.30 16.99
CA PHE A 472 -30.70 -5.97 17.54
C PHE A 472 -31.56 -5.12 16.61
N THR A 473 -32.15 -4.04 17.18
CA THR A 473 -32.89 -3.01 16.45
C THR A 473 -32.09 -1.70 16.46
N LEU A 474 -31.83 -1.15 15.27
CA LEU A 474 -31.22 0.17 15.05
C LEU A 474 -32.35 1.18 14.75
N HIS A 475 -32.41 2.26 15.53
CA HIS A 475 -33.33 3.38 15.28
C HIS A 475 -32.61 4.42 14.42
N ALA A 476 -33.04 4.58 13.17
CA ALA A 476 -32.38 5.44 12.18
C ALA A 476 -32.29 6.91 12.60
N ASN A 477 -33.31 7.42 13.34
CA ASN A 477 -33.40 8.84 13.68
C ASN A 477 -32.39 9.34 14.69
N ASN A 478 -31.98 8.46 15.63
CA ASN A 478 -31.13 8.83 16.77
C ASN A 478 -29.99 7.86 17.03
N HIS A 479 -29.83 6.88 16.14
CA HIS A 479 -28.77 5.82 16.18
C HIS A 479 -28.81 5.02 17.50
N SER A 480 -29.93 4.98 18.21
CA SER A 480 -30.06 4.14 19.40
C SER A 480 -30.23 2.67 19.02
N ILE A 481 -29.70 1.80 19.89
CA ILE A 481 -29.77 0.35 19.76
C ILE A 481 -30.72 -0.19 20.84
N THR A 482 -31.70 -0.99 20.44
CA THR A 482 -32.64 -1.68 21.34
C THR A 482 -32.81 -3.15 20.97
N ASP A 483 -33.55 -3.88 21.77
CA ASP A 483 -33.92 -5.29 21.54
C ASP A 483 -32.68 -6.19 21.25
N VAL A 484 -31.60 -5.93 21.99
CA VAL A 484 -30.36 -6.70 21.78
C VAL A 484 -30.49 -8.05 22.45
N GLN A 485 -30.43 -9.11 21.65
CA GLN A 485 -30.63 -10.48 22.10
C GLN A 485 -29.49 -11.40 21.65
N VAL A 486 -29.09 -12.33 22.50
CA VAL A 486 -28.06 -13.34 22.23
C VAL A 486 -28.70 -14.71 22.18
N LEU A 487 -28.31 -15.53 21.20
CA LEU A 487 -28.78 -16.91 21.04
C LEU A 487 -28.14 -17.80 22.11
N ASN A 488 -28.96 -18.30 23.03
CA ASN A 488 -28.54 -19.33 23.98
C ASN A 488 -28.35 -20.64 23.23
N ARG A 489 -27.15 -21.22 23.29
CA ARG A 489 -26.80 -22.44 22.53
C ARG A 489 -27.49 -23.69 23.06
N GLU A 490 -27.77 -23.75 24.35
CA GLU A 490 -28.39 -24.92 24.97
C GLU A 490 -29.90 -24.98 24.67
N THR A 491 -30.58 -23.82 24.77
CA THR A 491 -32.02 -23.75 24.57
C THR A 491 -32.44 -23.44 23.14
N SER A 492 -31.51 -22.98 22.28
CA SER A 492 -31.76 -22.46 20.93
C SER A 492 -32.76 -21.30 20.92
N GLN A 493 -32.88 -20.56 22.02
CA GLN A 493 -33.73 -19.39 22.14
C GLN A 493 -32.89 -18.12 22.25
N TYR A 494 -33.42 -17.00 21.74
CA TYR A 494 -32.84 -15.68 21.93
C TYR A 494 -33.22 -15.13 23.29
N GLU A 495 -32.22 -14.68 24.07
CA GLU A 495 -32.37 -14.09 25.39
C GLU A 495 -31.80 -12.66 25.37
N ASP A 496 -32.39 -11.75 26.17
CA ASP A 496 -31.95 -10.37 26.24
C ASP A 496 -30.48 -10.27 26.70
N LEU A 497 -29.70 -9.41 26.04
CA LEU A 497 -28.29 -9.14 26.37
C LEU A 497 -28.21 -8.57 27.81
N GLN A 498 -27.42 -9.20 28.66
CA GLN A 498 -27.17 -8.75 30.02
C GLN A 498 -25.85 -7.98 30.09
N ALA A 499 -25.88 -6.73 30.57
CA ALA A 499 -24.76 -5.81 30.53
C ALA A 499 -23.49 -6.36 31.21
N ASP A 500 -23.64 -6.99 32.36
CA ASP A 500 -22.51 -7.49 33.17
C ASP A 500 -22.09 -8.92 32.82
N LYS A 501 -22.90 -9.65 32.03
CA LYS A 501 -22.56 -11.00 31.60
C LYS A 501 -21.48 -10.96 30.53
N LYS A 502 -20.55 -11.89 30.63
CA LYS A 502 -19.51 -12.10 29.63
C LYS A 502 -19.97 -13.07 28.54
N TYR A 503 -19.65 -12.74 27.31
CA TYR A 503 -19.97 -13.52 26.11
C TYR A 503 -18.71 -13.79 25.33
N THR A 504 -18.60 -14.99 24.78
CA THR A 504 -17.53 -15.35 23.84
C THR A 504 -17.90 -14.86 22.43
N ILE A 505 -16.92 -14.28 21.73
CA ILE A 505 -17.11 -13.69 20.42
C ILE A 505 -16.06 -14.21 19.45
N GLY A 506 -16.49 -14.74 18.30
CA GLY A 506 -15.62 -15.06 17.16
C GLY A 506 -15.43 -13.84 16.27
N VAL A 507 -14.20 -13.40 16.09
CA VAL A 507 -13.82 -12.24 15.27
C VAL A 507 -12.52 -12.52 14.53
N SER A 508 -12.13 -11.65 13.60
CA SER A 508 -10.76 -11.62 13.11
C SER A 508 -9.85 -10.81 14.04
N ASP A 509 -8.54 -10.98 13.90
CA ASP A 509 -7.52 -10.23 14.63
C ASP A 509 -7.61 -8.70 14.36
N TYR A 510 -8.23 -8.29 13.27
CA TYR A 510 -8.55 -6.90 12.97
C TYR A 510 -9.43 -6.23 14.06
N TYR A 511 -10.33 -6.98 14.70
CA TYR A 511 -11.11 -6.52 15.86
C TYR A 511 -10.34 -6.57 17.18
N ASN A 512 -9.42 -7.52 17.30
CA ASN A 512 -8.69 -7.71 18.56
C ASN A 512 -7.54 -6.71 18.74
N SER A 513 -6.88 -6.33 17.65
CA SER A 513 -5.67 -5.51 17.68
C SER A 513 -5.46 -4.64 16.43
N GLY A 514 -6.32 -4.77 15.40
CA GLY A 514 -6.28 -3.98 14.18
C GLY A 514 -7.16 -2.73 14.24
N GLY A 515 -7.63 -2.28 13.07
CA GLY A 515 -8.37 -1.03 12.90
C GLY A 515 -9.65 -0.88 13.70
N PHE A 516 -10.22 -2.00 14.20
CA PHE A 516 -11.43 -1.99 15.03
C PHE A 516 -11.21 -2.36 16.49
N TYR A 517 -9.97 -2.45 16.95
CA TYR A 517 -9.64 -2.71 18.36
C TYR A 517 -10.41 -1.82 19.34
N ASP A 518 -10.47 -0.52 19.07
CA ASP A 518 -11.16 0.45 19.93
C ASP A 518 -12.68 0.22 20.03
N THR A 519 -13.28 -0.57 19.12
CA THR A 519 -14.72 -0.88 19.15
C THR A 519 -15.05 -1.92 20.22
N LEU A 520 -14.11 -2.83 20.51
CA LEU A 520 -14.22 -3.87 21.52
C LEU A 520 -13.21 -3.66 22.68
N LYS A 521 -12.83 -2.41 22.93
CA LYS A 521 -11.89 -2.06 24.01
C LYS A 521 -12.32 -2.64 25.36
N GLY A 522 -11.44 -3.39 25.98
CA GLY A 522 -11.70 -4.09 27.25
C GLY A 522 -12.12 -5.55 27.07
N ALA A 523 -12.22 -6.05 25.83
CA ALA A 523 -12.33 -7.48 25.58
C ALA A 523 -11.02 -8.20 25.92
N THR A 524 -11.14 -9.48 26.28
CA THR A 524 -9.98 -10.34 26.60
C THR A 524 -9.79 -11.35 25.49
N LEU A 525 -8.60 -11.41 24.89
CA LEU A 525 -8.23 -12.48 23.96
C LEU A 525 -8.17 -13.82 24.72
N LEU A 526 -8.94 -14.81 24.28
CA LEU A 526 -8.94 -16.16 24.82
C LEU A 526 -8.12 -17.13 23.97
N GLU A 527 -8.21 -16.98 22.63
CA GLU A 527 -7.56 -17.86 21.68
C GLU A 527 -7.33 -17.12 20.36
N GLN A 528 -6.18 -17.35 19.73
CA GLN A 528 -5.88 -16.97 18.37
C GLN A 528 -5.39 -18.18 17.61
N THR A 529 -5.84 -18.35 16.36
CA THR A 529 -5.49 -19.48 15.50
C THR A 529 -4.66 -19.01 14.30
N ASP A 530 -4.16 -19.97 13.52
CA ASP A 530 -3.59 -19.72 12.18
C ASP A 530 -4.65 -19.84 11.07
N ILE A 531 -5.94 -19.92 11.42
CA ILE A 531 -7.05 -20.00 10.46
C ILE A 531 -7.34 -18.59 9.95
N ILE A 532 -7.26 -18.43 8.63
CA ILE A 532 -7.62 -17.17 7.96
C ILE A 532 -9.15 -17.11 7.81
N ALA A 533 -9.74 -15.93 7.87
CA ALA A 533 -11.21 -15.76 7.84
C ALA A 533 -11.88 -16.41 6.61
N TYR A 534 -11.30 -16.30 5.40
CA TYR A 534 -11.86 -16.98 4.22
C TYR A 534 -11.77 -18.52 4.34
N THR A 535 -10.78 -19.06 5.02
CA THR A 535 -10.66 -20.52 5.28
C THR A 535 -11.77 -20.96 6.24
N ALA A 536 -12.11 -20.15 7.25
CA ALA A 536 -13.26 -20.40 8.11
C ALA A 536 -14.56 -20.43 7.29
N LEU A 537 -14.77 -19.49 6.36
CA LEU A 537 -15.91 -19.45 5.45
C LEU A 537 -15.96 -20.70 4.54
N ALA A 538 -14.85 -21.05 3.90
CA ALA A 538 -14.76 -22.23 3.02
C ALA A 538 -15.06 -23.53 3.77
N ASN A 539 -14.47 -23.71 4.96
CA ASN A 539 -14.70 -24.87 5.81
C ASN A 539 -16.15 -24.95 6.28
N TYR A 540 -16.76 -23.84 6.64
CA TYR A 540 -18.16 -23.79 7.04
C TYR A 540 -19.07 -24.22 5.90
N ILE A 541 -18.91 -23.67 4.70
CA ILE A 541 -19.69 -24.06 3.52
C ILE A 541 -19.49 -25.57 3.21
N LYS A 542 -18.25 -26.03 3.11
CA LYS A 542 -17.91 -27.38 2.68
C LYS A 542 -18.29 -28.44 3.72
N ASN A 543 -17.84 -28.24 4.97
CA ASN A 543 -17.86 -29.27 5.99
C ASN A 543 -19.10 -29.19 6.88
N THR A 544 -19.48 -28.00 7.35
CA THR A 544 -20.62 -27.83 8.27
C THR A 544 -21.94 -27.86 7.50
N LEU A 545 -22.02 -27.13 6.38
CA LEU A 545 -23.26 -27.09 5.56
C LEU A 545 -23.34 -28.21 4.51
N GLY A 546 -22.28 -29.04 4.37
CA GLY A 546 -22.21 -30.06 3.33
C GLY A 546 -22.35 -29.51 1.90
N GLY A 547 -21.91 -28.28 1.68
CA GLY A 547 -21.98 -27.55 0.41
C GLY A 547 -23.35 -26.90 0.11
N ASN A 548 -24.32 -26.96 1.01
CA ASN A 548 -25.69 -26.46 0.79
C ASN A 548 -25.93 -25.15 1.56
N VAL A 549 -25.97 -24.03 0.86
CA VAL A 549 -26.20 -22.70 1.44
C VAL A 549 -27.67 -22.23 1.38
N SER A 550 -28.61 -23.13 1.13
CA SER A 550 -30.04 -22.80 0.91
C SER A 550 -30.70 -22.02 2.05
N ALA A 551 -30.21 -22.18 3.29
CA ALA A 551 -30.64 -21.41 4.46
C ALA A 551 -30.39 -19.89 4.34
N TYR A 552 -29.47 -19.49 3.47
CA TYR A 552 -29.06 -18.09 3.26
C TYR A 552 -29.71 -17.46 2.01
N ARG A 553 -30.85 -17.97 1.55
CA ARG A 553 -31.55 -17.36 0.40
C ARG A 553 -31.91 -15.89 0.66
N ASN A 554 -32.26 -15.55 1.88
CA ASN A 554 -32.61 -14.20 2.30
C ASN A 554 -31.82 -13.84 3.57
N ALA A 555 -31.67 -12.54 3.84
CA ALA A 555 -31.23 -12.04 5.13
C ALA A 555 -32.19 -12.55 6.25
N GLN A 556 -31.64 -12.84 7.42
CA GLN A 556 -32.31 -13.62 8.48
C GLN A 556 -32.99 -12.75 9.54
N GLY A 557 -33.04 -11.41 9.35
CA GLY A 557 -33.67 -10.47 10.25
C GLY A 557 -32.94 -10.33 11.59
N ARG A 558 -31.61 -10.42 11.55
CA ARG A 558 -30.75 -10.24 12.73
C ARG A 558 -30.57 -8.75 13.07
N ILE A 559 -30.61 -7.90 12.04
CA ILE A 559 -30.46 -6.45 12.16
C ILE A 559 -31.74 -5.80 11.64
N LYS A 560 -32.57 -5.31 12.57
CA LYS A 560 -33.79 -4.58 12.23
C LYS A 560 -33.47 -3.09 12.24
N ILE A 561 -33.81 -2.39 11.16
CA ILE A 561 -33.71 -0.94 11.06
C ILE A 561 -35.10 -0.34 11.02
N ILE A 562 -35.38 0.65 11.86
CA ILE A 562 -36.68 1.31 11.95
C ILE A 562 -36.52 2.82 11.92
N ASP A 563 -37.43 3.47 11.17
CA ASP A 563 -37.50 4.93 10.99
C ASP A 563 -38.53 5.55 11.96
N ASN A 564 -38.34 5.39 13.27
CA ASN A 564 -39.28 5.92 14.26
C ASN A 564 -38.85 7.27 14.81
#